data_4add080f8b4e6f43451be7b5fc553db4
#
_entry.id   4add080f8b4e6f43451be7b5fc553db4
#
_cell.length_a   1.000
_cell.length_b   1.000
_cell.length_c   1.000
_cell.angle_alpha   90.00
_cell.angle_beta   90.00
_cell.angle_gamma   90.00
#
_symmetry.space_group_name_H-M   'P 1'
#
loop_
_entity.id
_entity.type
_entity.pdbx_description
1 polymer ?
#
loop_
_entity_poly.entity_id
_entity_poly.type
_entity_poly.pdbx_seq_one_letter_code
_entity_poly.pdbx_strand_id
1 'polypeptide(L)'
;MRSRTLAVAVVITASSLVVAGCGSKGEAKSTNAAGTGTLAIGASLSLTGKLAREGVLTQEGYQLCQEKVNAKGGIDIGGTKVKLDIQYQDDTSKPDVAAQLVDQFNDKGIKLILSSYGSANTEAQAAVIERNAQLMVDSAGADNKIFSKGYKRTFAVLSPATEYASSIVKAIAELATPKPKSVVFLSADDGFSKTVTEGGMKTAKEAGFTVLDPQYFPNGTSDVSSALTKVKGQHPDVIIGSVHLVEGVAIIKQAKELGVTPTGFGESVAPPTPDFAKTLGAQAENVLGSSQWTDATKGTDKYFGTAKDYTKDIQAKYGHAPDYHNAEASAACLALVLAAQKAGSSKADAVRDALSGLDTESFFGKIKFDSTGQNLYKPMSVIQIQNGKALTVWPTESAEAKMIWPGTK
;
A
#
# COMPACT_ATOMS: atom_id res chain seq x y z
N MET A 1 -13.12 59.66 46.34
CA MET A 1 -14.27 59.64 47.25
C MET A 1 -14.73 58.21 47.47
N ARG A 2 -14.62 57.79 48.75
CA ARG A 2 -15.42 56.79 49.50
C ARG A 2 -15.82 55.49 48.79
N SER A 3 -15.12 54.34 48.99
CA SER A 3 -15.28 53.39 50.10
C SER A 3 -16.70 52.78 50.22
N ARG A 4 -16.73 51.41 50.08
CA ARG A 4 -17.38 50.55 51.09
C ARG A 4 -17.11 49.07 50.82
N THR A 5 -16.36 48.54 51.74
CA THR A 5 -16.16 47.11 52.05
C THR A 5 -17.43 46.49 52.61
N LEU A 6 -17.73 45.25 52.23
CA LEU A 6 -18.57 44.37 53.06
C LEU A 6 -17.93 42.97 53.10
N ALA A 7 -17.50 42.63 54.30
CA ALA A 7 -17.07 41.29 54.67
C ALA A 7 -18.29 40.48 55.12
N VAL A 8 -18.40 39.21 54.69
CA VAL A 8 -19.29 38.23 55.32
C VAL A 8 -18.47 37.00 55.65
N ALA A 9 -18.39 36.73 56.94
CA ALA A 9 -17.82 35.53 57.50
C ALA A 9 -18.87 34.41 57.46
N VAL A 10 -18.44 33.17 57.12
CA VAL A 10 -19.23 31.96 57.33
C VAL A 10 -18.36 30.85 57.92
N VAL A 11 -18.87 30.34 58.94
CA VAL A 11 -18.55 29.37 59.97
C VAL A 11 -18.10 27.99 59.37
N ILE A 12 -17.02 27.48 60.00
CA ILE A 12 -16.49 26.16 59.85
C ILE A 12 -17.32 25.21 60.76
N THR A 13 -17.78 24.08 60.23
CA THR A 13 -18.12 22.89 61.02
C THR A 13 -17.37 21.69 60.52
N ALA A 14 -16.43 21.28 61.32
CA ALA A 14 -15.69 20.01 61.14
C ALA A 14 -16.57 18.86 61.68
N SER A 15 -16.69 17.81 60.88
CA SER A 15 -17.15 16.50 61.39
C SER A 15 -16.19 15.42 60.86
N SER A 16 -15.37 14.95 61.79
CA SER A 16 -14.47 13.80 61.67
C SER A 16 -15.28 12.51 61.75
N LEU A 17 -15.12 11.64 60.76
CA LEU A 17 -15.44 10.21 60.92
C LEU A 17 -14.28 9.40 60.40
N VAL A 18 -13.54 8.79 61.33
CA VAL A 18 -12.54 7.76 61.11
C VAL A 18 -13.27 6.42 60.95
N VAL A 19 -13.07 5.75 59.84
CA VAL A 19 -13.33 4.31 59.71
C VAL A 19 -12.05 3.66 59.17
N ALA A 20 -11.41 2.91 60.05
CA ALA A 20 -10.37 1.97 59.72
C ALA A 20 -10.98 0.74 59.02
N GLY A 21 -10.46 0.37 57.85
CA GLY A 21 -10.83 -0.84 57.14
C GLY A 21 -9.58 -1.42 56.49
N CYS A 22 -9.15 -2.57 56.97
CA CYS A 22 -7.99 -3.34 56.56
C CYS A 22 -8.00 -3.78 55.11
N GLY A 23 -6.78 -3.93 54.62
CA GLY A 23 -6.32 -4.28 53.29
C GLY A 23 -6.96 -5.46 52.58
N SER A 24 -7.00 -5.29 51.29
CA SER A 24 -6.73 -6.35 50.33
C SER A 24 -6.06 -5.68 49.11
N LYS A 25 -4.89 -6.20 48.75
CA LYS A 25 -4.26 -5.91 47.47
C LYS A 25 -5.19 -6.41 46.38
N GLY A 26 -6.07 -5.54 45.90
CA GLY A 26 -6.79 -5.73 44.66
C GLY A 26 -5.87 -5.38 43.53
N GLU A 27 -5.49 -6.37 42.72
CA GLU A 27 -4.95 -6.16 41.39
C GLU A 27 -5.85 -5.13 40.66
N ALA A 28 -5.26 -4.04 40.25
CA ALA A 28 -5.93 -3.11 39.37
C ALA A 28 -6.23 -3.86 38.05
N LYS A 29 -7.45 -4.42 37.96
CA LYS A 29 -8.03 -4.79 36.68
C LYS A 29 -8.02 -3.53 35.86
N SER A 30 -7.08 -3.48 34.89
CA SER A 30 -7.15 -2.57 33.76
C SER A 30 -8.49 -2.85 33.07
N THR A 31 -9.50 -2.13 33.46
CA THR A 31 -10.73 -2.00 32.70
C THR A 31 -10.38 -1.18 31.46
N ASN A 32 -9.91 -1.86 30.40
CA ASN A 32 -10.00 -1.30 29.09
C ASN A 32 -11.46 -0.91 28.89
N ALA A 33 -11.69 0.39 28.76
CA ALA A 33 -12.99 0.98 28.57
C ALA A 33 -13.65 0.35 27.33
N ALA A 34 -14.46 -0.65 27.52
CA ALA A 34 -15.53 -1.04 26.60
C ALA A 34 -16.61 0.05 26.64
N GLY A 35 -16.26 1.28 26.23
CA GLY A 35 -17.06 2.45 26.53
C GLY A 35 -17.39 3.35 25.36
N THR A 36 -16.98 3.06 24.11
CA THR A 36 -17.36 3.93 22.99
C THR A 36 -17.84 3.21 21.73
N GLY A 37 -17.87 1.90 21.65
CA GLY A 37 -18.31 1.19 20.44
C GLY A 37 -17.45 1.52 19.18
N THR A 38 -16.19 1.93 19.36
CA THR A 38 -15.23 2.24 18.27
C THR A 38 -13.92 1.49 18.44
N LEU A 39 -13.36 1.03 17.32
CA LEU A 39 -12.03 0.47 17.21
C LEU A 39 -11.12 1.53 16.56
N ALA A 40 -10.24 2.13 17.37
CA ALA A 40 -9.26 3.08 16.88
C ALA A 40 -8.12 2.37 16.14
N ILE A 41 -7.80 2.86 14.93
CA ILE A 41 -6.74 2.37 14.06
C ILE A 41 -5.90 3.59 13.66
N GLY A 42 -4.57 3.51 13.76
CA GLY A 42 -3.68 4.57 13.31
C GLY A 42 -3.29 4.36 11.85
N ALA A 43 -3.16 5.44 11.09
CA ALA A 43 -2.61 5.44 9.74
C ALA A 43 -1.73 6.67 9.53
N SER A 44 -0.41 6.47 9.49
CA SER A 44 0.52 7.47 9.01
C SER A 44 0.57 7.35 7.49
N LEU A 45 0.36 8.42 6.75
CA LEU A 45 0.24 8.41 5.29
C LEU A 45 1.05 9.54 4.66
N SER A 46 1.61 9.31 3.49
CA SER A 46 2.30 10.31 2.68
C SER A 46 1.28 11.20 1.97
N LEU A 47 0.67 12.16 2.68
CA LEU A 47 -0.35 13.06 2.11
C LEU A 47 0.27 14.30 1.46
N THR A 48 1.53 14.59 1.78
CA THR A 48 2.35 15.64 1.13
C THR A 48 3.73 15.08 0.77
N GLY A 49 4.50 15.83 -0.03
CA GLY A 49 5.83 15.41 -0.51
C GLY A 49 5.78 14.60 -1.80
N LYS A 50 6.87 13.88 -2.07
CA LYS A 50 7.10 13.20 -3.37
C LYS A 50 6.21 11.99 -3.64
N LEU A 51 5.60 11.42 -2.60
CA LEU A 51 4.71 10.25 -2.67
C LEU A 51 3.24 10.64 -2.41
N ALA A 52 2.92 11.93 -2.49
CA ALA A 52 1.61 12.43 -2.08
C ALA A 52 0.46 11.86 -2.92
N ARG A 53 0.69 11.63 -4.22
CA ARG A 53 -0.39 11.15 -5.09
C ARG A 53 -0.81 9.73 -4.71
N GLU A 54 0.15 8.84 -4.58
CA GLU A 54 -0.10 7.46 -4.18
C GLU A 54 -0.60 7.38 -2.72
N GLY A 55 -0.06 8.24 -1.85
CA GLY A 55 -0.53 8.35 -0.47
C GLY A 55 -1.99 8.77 -0.34
N VAL A 56 -2.46 9.68 -1.21
CA VAL A 56 -3.89 10.06 -1.29
C VAL A 56 -4.74 8.89 -1.76
N LEU A 57 -4.31 8.15 -2.79
CA LEU A 57 -5.03 6.96 -3.26
C LEU A 57 -5.12 5.89 -2.15
N THR A 58 -4.06 5.71 -1.37
CA THR A 58 -4.05 4.83 -0.19
C THR A 58 -5.08 5.29 0.85
N GLN A 59 -5.14 6.61 1.15
CA GLN A 59 -6.12 7.17 2.07
C GLN A 59 -7.56 6.91 1.62
N GLU A 60 -7.84 7.11 0.34
CA GLU A 60 -9.17 6.86 -0.25
C GLU A 60 -9.59 5.40 -0.03
N GLY A 61 -8.67 4.43 -0.23
CA GLY A 61 -8.93 3.03 0.02
C GLY A 61 -9.25 2.73 1.49
N TYR A 62 -8.51 3.29 2.43
CA TYR A 62 -8.78 3.14 3.87
C TYR A 62 -10.11 3.79 4.27
N GLN A 63 -10.42 4.97 3.76
CA GLN A 63 -11.69 5.66 4.00
C GLN A 63 -12.87 4.85 3.48
N LEU A 64 -12.77 4.30 2.27
CA LEU A 64 -13.84 3.47 1.71
C LEU A 64 -14.06 2.21 2.57
N CYS A 65 -12.97 1.57 3.04
CA CYS A 65 -13.08 0.42 3.93
C CYS A 65 -13.81 0.77 5.23
N GLN A 66 -13.40 1.85 5.90
CA GLN A 66 -14.06 2.32 7.12
C GLN A 66 -15.56 2.55 6.89
N GLU A 67 -15.93 3.21 5.81
CA GLU A 67 -17.33 3.50 5.49
C GLU A 67 -18.14 2.23 5.22
N LYS A 68 -17.61 1.32 4.37
CA LYS A 68 -18.30 0.06 4.04
C LYS A 68 -18.52 -0.82 5.27
N VAL A 69 -17.52 -0.91 6.14
CA VAL A 69 -17.63 -1.66 7.40
C VAL A 69 -18.62 -1.00 8.34
N ASN A 70 -18.53 0.31 8.50
CA ASN A 70 -19.40 1.07 9.41
C ASN A 70 -20.85 1.12 8.93
N ALA A 71 -21.10 1.17 7.61
CA ALA A 71 -22.44 1.10 7.03
C ALA A 71 -23.14 -0.25 7.29
N LYS A 72 -22.37 -1.34 7.45
CA LYS A 72 -22.87 -2.66 7.85
C LYS A 72 -23.01 -2.84 9.38
N GLY A 73 -22.95 -1.73 10.13
CA GLY A 73 -23.07 -1.75 11.60
C GLY A 73 -21.75 -2.00 12.34
N GLY A 74 -20.60 -1.90 11.65
CA GLY A 74 -19.28 -2.16 12.22
C GLY A 74 -18.91 -3.65 12.25
N ILE A 75 -17.96 -3.99 13.12
CA ILE A 75 -17.47 -5.37 13.31
C ILE A 75 -17.90 -5.93 14.65
N ASP A 76 -18.03 -7.24 14.73
CA ASP A 76 -18.29 -7.95 15.98
C ASP A 76 -16.96 -8.29 16.65
N ILE A 77 -16.76 -7.79 17.86
CA ILE A 77 -15.62 -8.12 18.71
C ILE A 77 -16.16 -8.71 20.01
N GLY A 78 -16.08 -10.05 20.13
CA GLY A 78 -16.50 -10.75 21.33
C GLY A 78 -17.98 -10.53 21.69
N GLY A 79 -18.87 -10.42 20.72
CA GLY A 79 -20.30 -10.19 20.89
C GLY A 79 -20.69 -8.70 20.96
N THR A 80 -19.72 -7.78 20.87
CA THR A 80 -19.97 -6.33 20.85
C THR A 80 -19.73 -5.74 19.46
N LYS A 81 -20.72 -5.01 18.94
CA LYS A 81 -20.58 -4.27 17.67
C LYS A 81 -19.80 -2.99 17.90
N VAL A 82 -18.68 -2.84 17.19
CA VAL A 82 -17.86 -1.62 17.22
C VAL A 82 -17.67 -1.07 15.80
N LYS A 83 -17.64 0.26 15.69
CA LYS A 83 -17.31 0.94 14.42
C LYS A 83 -15.82 1.16 14.30
N LEU A 84 -15.31 1.23 13.08
CA LEU A 84 -13.91 1.62 12.83
C LEU A 84 -13.77 3.13 12.96
N ASP A 85 -12.65 3.57 13.52
CA ASP A 85 -12.19 4.95 13.59
C ASP A 85 -10.72 5.00 13.16
N ILE A 86 -10.47 5.30 11.86
CA ILE A 86 -9.11 5.38 11.32
C ILE A 86 -8.61 6.81 11.47
N GLN A 87 -7.56 6.99 12.27
CA GLN A 87 -6.94 8.28 12.55
C GLN A 87 -5.73 8.49 11.64
N TYR A 88 -5.80 9.52 10.78
CA TYR A 88 -4.78 9.82 9.78
C TYR A 88 -3.80 10.88 10.26
N GLN A 89 -2.51 10.72 9.93
CA GLN A 89 -1.48 11.75 10.08
C GLN A 89 -0.56 11.75 8.86
N ASP A 90 -0.10 12.94 8.45
CA ASP A 90 0.78 13.11 7.29
C ASP A 90 2.25 12.90 7.68
N ASP A 91 2.90 11.92 7.07
CA ASP A 91 4.33 11.64 7.25
C ASP A 91 5.23 12.46 6.30
N THR A 92 4.63 13.30 5.47
CA THR A 92 5.34 14.17 4.52
C THR A 92 6.29 13.42 3.59
N SER A 93 5.98 12.16 3.28
CA SER A 93 6.82 11.23 2.48
C SER A 93 8.21 10.98 3.08
N LYS A 94 8.34 11.04 4.43
CA LYS A 94 9.61 10.88 5.16
C LYS A 94 9.56 9.69 6.11
N PRO A 95 10.49 8.73 5.98
CA PRO A 95 10.50 7.53 6.82
C PRO A 95 10.66 7.81 8.33
N ASP A 96 11.47 8.79 8.70
CA ASP A 96 11.66 9.20 10.09
C ASP A 96 10.37 9.77 10.71
N VAL A 97 9.63 10.59 9.95
CA VAL A 97 8.32 11.11 10.38
C VAL A 97 7.31 9.97 10.48
N ALA A 98 7.26 9.06 9.50
CA ALA A 98 6.37 7.91 9.53
C ALA A 98 6.60 7.03 10.79
N ALA A 99 7.86 6.78 11.15
CA ALA A 99 8.23 6.08 12.38
C ALA A 99 7.78 6.82 13.65
N GLN A 100 8.01 8.15 13.70
CA GLN A 100 7.61 9.00 14.83
C GLN A 100 6.09 9.00 15.03
N LEU A 101 5.32 9.03 13.95
CA LEU A 101 3.86 9.00 14.03
C LEU A 101 3.33 7.67 14.60
N VAL A 102 4.00 6.55 14.30
CA VAL A 102 3.66 5.25 14.90
C VAL A 102 3.90 5.26 16.42
N ASP A 103 4.98 5.87 16.90
CA ASP A 103 5.22 6.09 18.33
C ASP A 103 4.11 6.94 18.96
N GLN A 104 3.71 8.04 18.32
CA GLN A 104 2.62 8.89 18.80
C GLN A 104 1.28 8.16 18.86
N PHE A 105 0.98 7.26 17.92
CA PHE A 105 -0.19 6.40 18.00
C PHE A 105 -0.09 5.44 19.20
N ASN A 106 1.10 4.89 19.46
CA ASN A 106 1.34 4.03 20.63
C ASN A 106 1.10 4.77 21.94
N ASP A 107 1.57 6.01 22.08
CA ASP A 107 1.38 6.86 23.26
C ASP A 107 -0.12 7.16 23.51
N LYS A 108 -0.92 7.22 22.45
CA LYS A 108 -2.39 7.34 22.51
C LYS A 108 -3.10 6.01 22.78
N GLY A 109 -2.36 4.90 22.97
CA GLY A 109 -2.92 3.56 23.16
C GLY A 109 -3.43 2.88 21.90
N ILE A 110 -3.17 3.42 20.71
CA ILE A 110 -3.57 2.85 19.41
C ILE A 110 -2.55 1.78 19.03
N LYS A 111 -2.98 0.53 19.05
CA LYS A 111 -2.12 -0.64 18.83
C LYS A 111 -2.28 -1.29 17.46
N LEU A 112 -3.30 -0.94 16.70
CA LEU A 112 -3.57 -1.45 15.35
C LEU A 112 -3.26 -0.35 14.34
N ILE A 113 -2.41 -0.65 13.38
CA ILE A 113 -1.88 0.33 12.43
C ILE A 113 -2.12 -0.17 11.00
N LEU A 114 -2.48 0.73 10.12
CA LEU A 114 -2.42 0.58 8.67
C LEU A 114 -1.21 1.35 8.14
N SER A 115 -0.46 0.73 7.21
CA SER A 115 0.84 1.27 6.79
C SER A 115 0.73 2.57 6.00
N SER A 116 1.84 3.27 5.91
CA SER A 116 2.07 4.34 4.94
C SER A 116 2.27 3.79 3.53
N TYR A 117 2.19 4.66 2.53
CA TYR A 117 2.65 4.35 1.19
C TYR A 117 4.19 4.38 1.11
N GLY A 118 4.73 3.37 0.39
CA GLY A 118 6.14 3.27 0.04
C GLY A 118 6.99 2.48 1.02
N SER A 119 7.85 1.61 0.47
CA SER A 119 8.62 0.62 1.25
C SER A 119 9.54 1.23 2.30
N ALA A 120 10.16 2.39 2.01
CA ALA A 120 11.04 3.05 2.99
C ALA A 120 10.27 3.53 4.24
N ASN A 121 9.06 4.09 4.05
CA ASN A 121 8.21 4.50 5.16
C ASN A 121 7.71 3.28 5.94
N THR A 122 7.23 2.24 5.23
CA THR A 122 6.76 0.99 5.85
C THR A 122 7.88 0.29 6.63
N GLU A 123 9.12 0.26 6.11
CA GLU A 123 10.28 -0.32 6.80
C GLU A 123 10.56 0.39 8.12
N ALA A 124 10.53 1.73 8.11
CA ALA A 124 10.74 2.54 9.31
C ALA A 124 9.60 2.33 10.32
N GLN A 125 8.36 2.25 9.86
CA GLN A 125 7.20 1.92 10.70
C GLN A 125 7.32 0.53 11.30
N ALA A 126 7.70 -0.50 10.51
CA ALA A 126 7.78 -1.89 10.96
C ALA A 126 8.74 -2.08 12.13
N ALA A 127 9.87 -1.36 12.14
CA ALA A 127 10.82 -1.38 13.25
C ALA A 127 10.21 -0.87 14.56
N VAL A 128 9.42 0.20 14.48
CA VAL A 128 8.72 0.80 15.62
C VAL A 128 7.56 -0.08 16.09
N ILE A 129 6.79 -0.63 15.16
CA ILE A 129 5.69 -1.58 15.41
C ILE A 129 6.18 -2.77 16.24
N GLU A 130 7.32 -3.37 15.83
CA GLU A 130 7.89 -4.52 16.55
C GLU A 130 8.30 -4.13 17.97
N ARG A 131 9.01 -3.00 18.14
CA ARG A 131 9.46 -2.47 19.44
C ARG A 131 8.29 -2.17 20.39
N ASN A 132 7.22 -1.58 19.88
CA ASN A 132 6.07 -1.12 20.67
C ASN A 132 5.03 -2.20 20.92
N ALA A 133 5.24 -3.42 20.43
CA ALA A 133 4.24 -4.48 20.42
C ALA A 133 2.89 -4.03 19.82
N GLN A 134 2.92 -3.12 18.83
CA GLN A 134 1.79 -2.80 17.98
C GLN A 134 1.61 -3.87 16.90
N LEU A 135 0.65 -3.74 16.03
CA LEU A 135 0.40 -4.60 14.88
C LEU A 135 0.15 -3.74 13.66
N MET A 136 0.80 -4.05 12.54
CA MET A 136 0.61 -3.35 11.29
C MET A 136 0.13 -4.30 10.20
N VAL A 137 -0.92 -3.90 9.47
CA VAL A 137 -1.26 -4.48 8.17
C VAL A 137 -0.80 -3.52 7.09
N ASP A 138 0.10 -4.03 6.27
CA ASP A 138 0.78 -3.28 5.23
C ASP A 138 0.04 -3.43 3.90
N SER A 139 -0.21 -2.28 3.28
CA SER A 139 -0.84 -2.18 1.97
C SER A 139 0.14 -1.85 0.84
N ALA A 140 1.31 -1.24 1.14
CA ALA A 140 2.09 -0.58 0.11
C ALA A 140 3.62 -0.68 0.27
N GLY A 141 4.10 -1.45 1.24
CA GLY A 141 5.52 -1.71 1.48
C GLY A 141 5.97 -3.03 0.86
N ALA A 142 6.15 -3.08 -0.45
CA ALA A 142 6.45 -4.31 -1.17
C ALA A 142 7.89 -4.83 -1.03
N ASP A 143 8.86 -4.03 -0.54
CA ASP A 143 10.27 -4.44 -0.49
C ASP A 143 10.45 -5.67 0.40
N ASN A 144 10.97 -6.74 -0.19
CA ASN A 144 11.24 -8.01 0.49
C ASN A 144 12.14 -7.85 1.73
N LYS A 145 12.96 -6.79 1.80
CA LYS A 145 13.84 -6.50 2.94
C LYS A 145 13.07 -6.22 4.23
N ILE A 146 11.86 -5.67 4.16
CA ILE A 146 11.01 -5.43 5.33
C ILE A 146 10.77 -6.76 6.06
N PHE A 147 10.48 -7.82 5.30
CA PHE A 147 10.07 -9.13 5.81
C PHE A 147 11.24 -10.07 6.11
N SER A 148 12.46 -9.75 5.64
CA SER A 148 13.68 -10.51 5.95
C SER A 148 14.28 -10.18 7.32
N LYS A 149 13.77 -9.15 8.02
CA LYS A 149 14.28 -8.72 9.34
C LYS A 149 13.79 -9.56 10.51
N GLY A 150 12.91 -10.52 10.27
CA GLY A 150 12.37 -11.39 11.30
C GLY A 150 11.29 -10.79 12.19
N TYR A 151 10.75 -9.62 11.81
CA TYR A 151 9.61 -9.00 12.47
C TYR A 151 8.38 -9.91 12.42
N LYS A 152 7.55 -9.89 13.47
CA LYS A 152 6.38 -10.77 13.62
C LYS A 152 5.05 -10.01 13.65
N ARG A 153 5.10 -8.69 13.51
CA ARG A 153 3.95 -7.80 13.71
C ARG A 153 3.61 -6.96 12.49
N THR A 154 4.18 -7.32 11.33
CA THR A 154 3.89 -6.67 10.04
C THR A 154 3.42 -7.72 9.04
N PHE A 155 2.26 -7.48 8.41
CA PHE A 155 1.62 -8.38 7.45
C PHE A 155 1.26 -7.63 6.18
N ALA A 156 1.81 -8.01 5.03
CA ALA A 156 1.56 -7.35 3.75
C ALA A 156 0.51 -8.10 2.91
N VAL A 157 -0.56 -7.43 2.51
CA VAL A 157 -1.59 -8.01 1.63
C VAL A 157 -1.15 -8.09 0.18
N LEU A 158 -0.15 -7.33 -0.21
CA LEU A 158 0.37 -7.19 -1.57
C LEU A 158 1.46 -8.23 -1.89
N SER A 159 1.69 -8.45 -3.17
CA SER A 159 2.77 -9.31 -3.66
C SER A 159 4.14 -8.63 -3.50
N PRO A 160 5.24 -9.39 -3.33
CA PRO A 160 6.58 -8.85 -3.13
C PRO A 160 7.08 -7.97 -4.29
N ALA A 161 7.99 -7.04 -3.99
CA ALA A 161 8.59 -6.13 -4.98
C ALA A 161 9.27 -6.86 -6.15
N THR A 162 9.86 -8.03 -5.90
CA THR A 162 10.47 -8.86 -6.95
C THR A 162 9.50 -9.27 -8.05
N GLU A 163 8.19 -9.32 -7.77
CA GLU A 163 7.19 -9.75 -8.75
C GLU A 163 6.77 -8.63 -9.73
N TYR A 164 7.03 -7.35 -9.44
CA TYR A 164 6.59 -6.25 -10.31
C TYR A 164 7.20 -6.34 -11.71
N ALA A 165 8.52 -6.15 -11.86
CA ALA A 165 9.16 -6.26 -13.16
C ALA A 165 9.17 -7.71 -13.67
N SER A 166 9.19 -8.71 -12.78
CA SER A 166 9.10 -10.13 -13.16
C SER A 166 7.81 -10.43 -13.92
N SER A 167 6.67 -9.89 -13.51
CA SER A 167 5.39 -10.10 -14.21
C SER A 167 5.40 -9.51 -15.62
N ILE A 168 5.97 -8.30 -15.80
CA ILE A 168 6.12 -7.67 -17.11
C ILE A 168 7.01 -8.53 -18.03
N VAL A 169 8.15 -9.00 -17.50
CA VAL A 169 9.05 -9.87 -18.26
C VAL A 169 8.35 -11.17 -18.68
N LYS A 170 7.61 -11.81 -17.76
CA LYS A 170 6.82 -13.03 -18.04
C LYS A 170 5.79 -12.78 -19.14
N ALA A 171 5.04 -11.68 -19.05
CA ALA A 171 4.04 -11.31 -20.06
C ALA A 171 4.67 -11.09 -21.44
N ILE A 172 5.80 -10.38 -21.52
CA ILE A 172 6.53 -10.16 -22.77
C ILE A 172 7.08 -11.49 -23.31
N ALA A 173 7.69 -12.33 -22.48
CA ALA A 173 8.24 -13.62 -22.88
C ALA A 173 7.17 -14.57 -23.43
N GLU A 174 5.95 -14.50 -22.88
CA GLU A 174 4.82 -15.34 -23.30
C GLU A 174 4.13 -14.80 -24.56
N LEU A 175 3.83 -13.50 -24.59
CA LEU A 175 2.87 -12.91 -25.53
C LEU A 175 3.52 -12.17 -26.73
N ALA A 176 4.76 -11.71 -26.61
CA ALA A 176 5.39 -10.88 -27.65
C ALA A 176 5.69 -11.65 -28.92
N THR A 177 5.29 -11.08 -30.07
CA THR A 177 5.64 -11.58 -31.41
C THR A 177 5.91 -10.42 -32.35
N PRO A 178 7.14 -10.23 -32.91
CA PRO A 178 8.33 -11.08 -32.66
C PRO A 178 8.85 -10.97 -31.21
N LYS A 179 9.52 -12.01 -30.73
CA LYS A 179 10.12 -12.01 -29.39
C LYS A 179 11.31 -11.05 -29.33
N PRO A 180 11.36 -10.14 -28.34
CA PRO A 180 12.54 -9.30 -28.11
C PRO A 180 13.70 -10.14 -27.59
N LYS A 181 14.94 -9.68 -27.83
CA LYS A 181 16.18 -10.37 -27.46
C LYS A 181 16.85 -9.76 -26.24
N SER A 182 16.68 -8.46 -26.04
CA SER A 182 17.39 -7.70 -25.00
C SER A 182 16.44 -6.84 -24.17
N VAL A 183 16.82 -6.66 -22.91
CA VAL A 183 16.11 -5.80 -21.96
C VAL A 183 17.11 -5.00 -21.13
N VAL A 184 16.79 -3.73 -20.89
CA VAL A 184 17.49 -2.88 -19.93
C VAL A 184 16.51 -2.39 -18.86
N PHE A 185 17.04 -2.20 -17.65
CA PHE A 185 16.28 -1.65 -16.53
C PHE A 185 16.71 -0.22 -16.24
N LEU A 186 15.75 0.66 -16.08
CA LEU A 186 15.90 2.02 -15.56
C LEU A 186 15.33 2.05 -14.15
N SER A 187 16.15 2.34 -13.14
CA SER A 187 15.76 2.20 -11.74
C SER A 187 15.93 3.50 -10.97
N ALA A 188 14.91 3.90 -10.20
CA ALA A 188 15.11 4.85 -9.13
C ALA A 188 16.07 4.26 -8.08
N ASP A 189 16.90 5.13 -7.45
CA ASP A 189 17.88 4.73 -6.44
C ASP A 189 17.26 4.67 -5.05
N ASP A 190 16.31 3.73 -4.87
CA ASP A 190 15.71 3.37 -3.57
C ASP A 190 15.61 1.86 -3.39
N GLY A 191 15.28 1.41 -2.18
CA GLY A 191 15.24 -0.02 -1.83
C GLY A 191 14.22 -0.79 -2.65
N PHE A 192 12.99 -0.28 -2.78
CA PHE A 192 11.92 -0.90 -3.56
C PHE A 192 12.31 -1.06 -5.03
N SER A 193 12.70 0.04 -5.68
CA SER A 193 13.04 0.05 -7.12
C SER A 193 14.21 -0.88 -7.45
N LYS A 194 15.21 -0.96 -6.57
CA LYS A 194 16.32 -1.92 -6.70
C LYS A 194 15.83 -3.37 -6.60
N THR A 195 14.97 -3.67 -5.64
CA THR A 195 14.40 -5.03 -5.47
C THR A 195 13.52 -5.41 -6.68
N VAL A 196 12.75 -4.47 -7.22
CA VAL A 196 12.00 -4.66 -8.48
C VAL A 196 12.95 -5.00 -9.64
N THR A 197 14.04 -4.22 -9.79
CA THR A 197 15.07 -4.44 -10.81
C THR A 197 15.72 -5.81 -10.67
N GLU A 198 16.13 -6.20 -9.47
CA GLU A 198 16.74 -7.50 -9.19
C GLU A 198 15.81 -8.66 -9.59
N GLY A 199 14.54 -8.59 -9.23
CA GLY A 199 13.51 -9.57 -9.61
C GLY A 199 13.34 -9.65 -11.13
N GLY A 200 13.20 -8.50 -11.80
CA GLY A 200 13.06 -8.41 -13.25
C GLY A 200 14.27 -8.95 -14.00
N MET A 201 15.49 -8.59 -13.59
CA MET A 201 16.74 -9.06 -14.19
C MET A 201 16.89 -10.59 -14.05
N LYS A 202 16.55 -11.14 -12.89
CA LYS A 202 16.55 -12.58 -12.65
C LYS A 202 15.60 -13.28 -13.63
N THR A 203 14.35 -12.86 -13.67
CA THR A 203 13.32 -13.45 -14.54
C THR A 203 13.68 -13.29 -16.02
N ALA A 204 14.25 -12.14 -16.43
CA ALA A 204 14.68 -11.92 -17.80
C ALA A 204 15.77 -12.89 -18.24
N LYS A 205 16.77 -13.15 -17.38
CA LYS A 205 17.82 -14.17 -17.65
C LYS A 205 17.22 -15.57 -17.76
N GLU A 206 16.31 -15.92 -16.86
CA GLU A 206 15.61 -17.23 -16.88
C GLU A 206 14.76 -17.41 -18.14
N ALA A 207 14.16 -16.31 -18.65
CA ALA A 207 13.40 -16.29 -19.90
C ALA A 207 14.26 -16.22 -21.18
N GLY A 208 15.59 -16.16 -21.05
CA GLY A 208 16.54 -16.15 -22.18
C GLY A 208 16.81 -14.80 -22.80
N PHE A 209 16.46 -13.69 -22.13
CA PHE A 209 16.82 -12.35 -22.59
C PHE A 209 18.28 -12.02 -22.30
N THR A 210 18.91 -11.26 -23.18
CA THR A 210 20.15 -10.54 -22.89
C THR A 210 19.81 -9.37 -21.98
N VAL A 211 20.23 -9.41 -20.72
CA VAL A 211 20.06 -8.32 -19.77
C VAL A 211 21.22 -7.35 -19.92
N LEU A 212 20.91 -6.11 -20.32
CA LEU A 212 21.89 -5.03 -20.47
C LEU A 212 22.15 -4.33 -19.14
N ASP A 213 23.22 -3.50 -19.08
CA ASP A 213 23.62 -2.81 -17.84
C ASP A 213 22.52 -1.86 -17.35
N PRO A 214 21.96 -2.07 -16.16
CA PRO A 214 20.90 -1.23 -15.62
C PRO A 214 21.43 0.19 -15.36
N GLN A 215 20.55 1.19 -15.48
CA GLN A 215 20.88 2.58 -15.17
C GLN A 215 20.07 3.05 -13.97
N TYR A 216 20.75 3.74 -13.05
CA TYR A 216 20.15 4.26 -11.81
C TYR A 216 20.13 5.78 -11.82
N PHE A 217 19.11 6.36 -11.20
CA PHE A 217 18.94 7.81 -11.05
C PHE A 217 18.26 8.13 -9.69
N PRO A 218 18.38 9.37 -9.19
CA PRO A 218 17.82 9.74 -7.90
C PRO A 218 16.30 9.52 -7.82
N ASN A 219 15.82 8.96 -6.72
CA ASN A 219 14.39 8.78 -6.44
C ASN A 219 13.67 10.14 -6.35
N GLY A 220 12.51 10.26 -7.00
CA GLY A 220 11.70 11.48 -7.07
C GLY A 220 12.19 12.49 -8.10
N THR A 221 13.14 12.12 -8.96
CA THR A 221 13.60 13.02 -10.03
C THR A 221 12.60 13.08 -11.19
N SER A 222 12.43 14.26 -11.76
CA SER A 222 11.75 14.45 -13.04
C SER A 222 12.71 14.55 -14.24
N ASP A 223 14.01 14.37 -14.02
CA ASP A 223 15.03 14.37 -15.06
C ASP A 223 15.80 13.04 -15.07
N VAL A 224 15.57 12.24 -16.10
CA VAL A 224 16.19 10.93 -16.34
C VAL A 224 17.00 10.92 -17.66
N SER A 225 17.23 12.08 -18.25
CA SER A 225 17.85 12.24 -19.57
C SER A 225 19.23 11.61 -19.67
N SER A 226 20.07 11.73 -18.63
CA SER A 226 21.40 11.12 -18.59
C SER A 226 21.34 9.59 -18.66
N ALA A 227 20.43 8.96 -17.88
CA ALA A 227 20.22 7.51 -17.91
C ALA A 227 19.69 7.04 -19.26
N LEU A 228 18.71 7.75 -19.82
CA LEU A 228 18.15 7.45 -21.15
C LEU A 228 19.19 7.58 -22.28
N THR A 229 20.11 8.57 -22.20
CA THR A 229 21.19 8.72 -23.16
C THR A 229 22.13 7.50 -23.16
N LYS A 230 22.46 6.97 -21.98
CA LYS A 230 23.26 5.74 -21.85
C LYS A 230 22.52 4.53 -22.41
N VAL A 231 21.23 4.39 -22.05
CA VAL A 231 20.37 3.31 -22.55
C VAL A 231 20.21 3.37 -24.08
N LYS A 232 20.09 4.56 -24.66
CA LYS A 232 20.06 4.74 -26.13
C LYS A 232 21.28 4.10 -26.79
N GLY A 233 22.47 4.30 -26.22
CA GLY A 233 23.71 3.70 -26.73
C GLY A 233 23.78 2.17 -26.61
N GLN A 234 22.95 1.57 -25.79
CA GLN A 234 22.89 0.10 -25.63
C GLN A 234 21.94 -0.59 -26.64
N HIS A 235 21.07 0.18 -27.31
CA HIS A 235 20.08 -0.32 -28.28
C HIS A 235 19.19 -1.46 -27.76
N PRO A 236 18.50 -1.32 -26.61
CA PRO A 236 17.66 -2.36 -26.07
C PRO A 236 16.39 -2.59 -26.90
N ASP A 237 15.94 -3.85 -26.97
CA ASP A 237 14.61 -4.15 -27.52
C ASP A 237 13.50 -3.72 -26.54
N VAL A 238 13.75 -3.86 -25.23
CA VAL A 238 12.78 -3.51 -24.17
C VAL A 238 13.43 -2.64 -23.11
N ILE A 239 12.72 -1.62 -22.68
CA ILE A 239 13.07 -0.80 -21.51
C ILE A 239 12.04 -1.06 -20.42
N ILE A 240 12.51 -1.45 -19.21
CA ILE A 240 11.65 -1.62 -18.04
C ILE A 240 12.05 -0.60 -16.97
N GLY A 241 11.11 0.28 -16.59
CA GLY A 241 11.26 1.23 -15.50
C GLY A 241 10.88 0.59 -14.15
N SER A 242 11.84 0.51 -13.23
CA SER A 242 11.61 0.19 -11.82
C SER A 242 11.46 1.50 -11.05
N VAL A 243 10.23 2.06 -11.03
CA VAL A 243 9.98 3.47 -10.74
C VAL A 243 8.61 3.68 -10.08
N HIS A 244 8.41 4.88 -9.51
CA HIS A 244 7.13 5.44 -9.09
C HIS A 244 6.54 6.34 -10.20
N LEU A 245 5.44 7.05 -9.91
CA LEU A 245 4.71 7.82 -10.91
C LEU A 245 5.56 8.93 -11.55
N VAL A 246 6.30 9.69 -10.74
CA VAL A 246 7.06 10.87 -11.23
C VAL A 246 8.11 10.47 -12.25
N GLU A 247 8.92 9.49 -11.92
CA GLU A 247 10.00 9.00 -12.79
C GLU A 247 9.44 8.25 -14.01
N GLY A 248 8.35 7.49 -13.83
CA GLY A 248 7.70 6.79 -14.93
C GLY A 248 7.21 7.75 -16.02
N VAL A 249 6.53 8.83 -15.63
CA VAL A 249 6.14 9.89 -16.55
C VAL A 249 7.37 10.52 -17.24
N ALA A 250 8.45 10.76 -16.47
CA ALA A 250 9.68 11.34 -17.01
C ALA A 250 10.36 10.42 -18.04
N ILE A 251 10.41 9.10 -17.79
CA ILE A 251 11.00 8.11 -18.72
C ILE A 251 10.30 8.17 -20.07
N ILE A 252 8.97 8.05 -20.11
CA ILE A 252 8.24 8.02 -21.38
C ILE A 252 8.36 9.34 -22.15
N LYS A 253 8.22 10.47 -21.45
CA LYS A 253 8.32 11.80 -22.06
C LYS A 253 9.71 12.05 -22.64
N GLN A 254 10.76 11.84 -21.83
CA GLN A 254 12.13 12.13 -22.25
C GLN A 254 12.69 11.09 -23.21
N ALA A 255 12.25 9.82 -23.15
CA ALA A 255 12.59 8.84 -24.18
C ALA A 255 12.17 9.33 -25.57
N LYS A 256 10.96 9.85 -25.70
CA LYS A 256 10.46 10.43 -26.96
C LYS A 256 11.27 11.65 -27.38
N GLU A 257 11.55 12.58 -26.47
CA GLU A 257 12.34 13.80 -26.73
C GLU A 257 13.76 13.47 -27.20
N LEU A 258 14.38 12.43 -26.65
CA LEU A 258 15.72 11.98 -26.97
C LEU A 258 15.78 10.98 -28.14
N GLY A 259 14.64 10.59 -28.70
CA GLY A 259 14.58 9.59 -29.77
C GLY A 259 15.08 8.21 -29.32
N VAL A 260 14.70 7.78 -28.11
CA VAL A 260 14.89 6.42 -27.58
C VAL A 260 13.68 5.59 -27.98
N THR A 261 13.86 4.64 -28.89
CA THR A 261 12.76 3.89 -29.52
C THR A 261 12.95 2.38 -29.37
N PRO A 262 12.73 1.81 -28.18
CA PRO A 262 12.72 0.35 -28.01
C PRO A 262 11.48 -0.25 -28.71
N THR A 263 11.41 -1.56 -28.80
CA THR A 263 10.20 -2.28 -29.26
C THR A 263 9.04 -2.14 -28.28
N GLY A 264 9.33 -1.98 -27.00
CA GLY A 264 8.30 -1.75 -25.97
C GLY A 264 8.85 -1.19 -24.66
N PHE A 265 7.96 -0.50 -23.94
CA PHE A 265 8.19 -0.02 -22.58
C PHE A 265 7.34 -0.80 -21.58
N GLY A 266 7.91 -1.03 -20.40
CA GLY A 266 7.16 -1.48 -19.22
C GLY A 266 7.61 -0.71 -17.98
N GLU A 267 6.73 -0.51 -17.00
CA GLU A 267 7.06 0.19 -15.76
C GLU A 267 6.34 -0.45 -14.56
N SER A 268 6.96 -0.37 -13.39
CA SER A 268 6.48 -1.07 -12.19
C SER A 268 5.21 -0.48 -11.59
N VAL A 269 5.16 0.83 -11.35
CA VAL A 269 4.07 1.48 -10.57
C VAL A 269 3.25 2.44 -11.42
N ALA A 270 3.90 3.24 -12.27
CA ALA A 270 3.30 4.40 -12.90
C ALA A 270 2.08 4.11 -13.81
N PRO A 271 2.11 3.13 -14.75
CA PRO A 271 1.05 2.96 -15.74
C PRO A 271 -0.35 2.66 -15.18
N PRO A 272 -0.52 1.89 -14.08
CA PRO A 272 -1.85 1.66 -13.50
C PRO A 272 -2.49 2.90 -12.88
N THR A 273 -1.69 3.94 -12.52
CA THR A 273 -2.24 5.14 -11.90
C THR A 273 -3.06 5.97 -12.91
N PRO A 274 -4.22 6.52 -12.50
CA PRO A 274 -5.04 7.34 -13.41
C PRO A 274 -4.31 8.55 -13.99
N ASP A 275 -3.32 9.06 -13.25
CA ASP A 275 -2.56 10.25 -13.62
C ASP A 275 -1.54 9.99 -14.73
N PHE A 276 -1.08 8.76 -14.90
CA PHE A 276 -0.08 8.41 -15.93
C PHE A 276 -0.61 8.67 -17.35
N ALA A 277 -1.70 8.00 -17.72
CA ALA A 277 -2.31 8.18 -19.03
C ALA A 277 -2.83 9.62 -19.22
N LYS A 278 -3.37 10.25 -18.16
CA LYS A 278 -3.84 11.64 -18.20
C LYS A 278 -2.71 12.61 -18.49
N THR A 279 -1.54 12.41 -17.89
CA THR A 279 -0.39 13.32 -18.06
C THR A 279 0.30 13.15 -19.41
N LEU A 280 0.44 11.91 -19.88
CA LEU A 280 1.18 11.59 -21.10
C LEU A 280 0.31 11.62 -22.38
N GLY A 281 -1.01 11.49 -22.22
CA GLY A 281 -1.93 11.40 -23.36
C GLY A 281 -1.52 10.27 -24.32
N ALA A 282 -1.40 10.56 -25.60
CA ALA A 282 -1.01 9.57 -26.61
C ALA A 282 0.39 8.96 -26.43
N GLN A 283 1.25 9.55 -25.59
CA GLN A 283 2.57 8.99 -25.32
C GLN A 283 2.51 7.79 -24.37
N ALA A 284 1.43 7.65 -23.59
CA ALA A 284 1.20 6.48 -22.72
C ALA A 284 0.80 5.21 -23.48
N GLU A 285 0.35 5.35 -24.75
CA GLU A 285 -0.19 4.22 -25.50
C GLU A 285 0.81 3.08 -25.64
N ASN A 286 0.32 1.87 -25.41
CA ASN A 286 1.03 0.60 -25.45
C ASN A 286 2.10 0.41 -24.36
N VAL A 287 2.27 1.32 -23.41
CA VAL A 287 3.15 1.10 -22.25
C VAL A 287 2.54 0.01 -21.37
N LEU A 288 3.36 -0.99 -21.01
CA LEU A 288 3.01 -2.05 -20.07
C LEU A 288 3.21 -1.58 -18.63
N GLY A 289 2.37 -2.06 -17.72
CA GLY A 289 2.53 -1.80 -16.29
C GLY A 289 2.23 -3.02 -15.45
N SER A 290 3.00 -3.25 -14.38
CA SER A 290 2.60 -4.24 -13.39
C SER A 290 1.54 -3.67 -12.45
N SER A 291 0.60 -4.51 -12.04
CA SER A 291 -0.48 -4.11 -11.14
C SER A 291 -0.75 -5.16 -10.08
N GLN A 292 -0.89 -4.71 -8.85
CA GLN A 292 -1.32 -5.57 -7.74
C GLN A 292 -2.79 -5.98 -7.87
N TRP A 293 -3.59 -5.21 -8.59
CA TRP A 293 -5.01 -5.43 -8.74
C TRP A 293 -5.53 -4.75 -10.00
N THR A 294 -6.57 -5.33 -10.60
CA THR A 294 -7.38 -4.73 -11.67
C THR A 294 -8.85 -5.08 -11.43
N ASP A 295 -9.77 -4.44 -12.14
CA ASP A 295 -11.20 -4.78 -12.03
C ASP A 295 -11.56 -6.15 -12.65
N ALA A 296 -10.61 -6.77 -13.36
CA ALA A 296 -10.68 -8.17 -13.81
C ALA A 296 -10.28 -9.18 -12.72
N THR A 297 -9.77 -8.72 -11.55
CA THR A 297 -9.39 -9.59 -10.42
C THR A 297 -10.60 -10.41 -9.97
N LYS A 298 -10.41 -11.73 -9.85
CA LYS A 298 -11.44 -12.66 -9.40
C LYS A 298 -11.52 -12.69 -7.88
N GLY A 299 -12.69 -13.00 -7.38
CA GLY A 299 -12.96 -13.08 -5.94
C GLY A 299 -14.04 -12.09 -5.51
N THR A 300 -14.53 -12.28 -4.31
CA THR A 300 -15.58 -11.44 -3.72
C THR A 300 -15.51 -11.51 -2.20
N ASP A 301 -15.99 -10.47 -1.53
CA ASP A 301 -16.17 -10.47 -0.09
C ASP A 301 -17.46 -9.72 0.33
N LYS A 302 -17.80 -9.84 1.60
CA LYS A 302 -19.06 -9.29 2.11
C LYS A 302 -19.12 -7.77 2.19
N TYR A 303 -17.97 -7.06 2.15
CA TYR A 303 -17.93 -5.61 2.31
C TYR A 303 -17.88 -4.88 0.98
N PHE A 304 -17.06 -5.37 0.04
CA PHE A 304 -16.79 -4.72 -1.24
C PHE A 304 -17.45 -5.40 -2.45
N GLY A 305 -17.93 -6.65 -2.27
CA GLY A 305 -18.44 -7.44 -3.41
C GLY A 305 -17.30 -7.90 -4.31
N THR A 306 -17.45 -7.74 -5.61
CA THR A 306 -16.44 -8.06 -6.64
C THR A 306 -15.50 -6.88 -6.89
N ALA A 307 -14.40 -7.11 -7.63
CA ALA A 307 -13.51 -6.05 -8.10
C ALA A 307 -14.25 -4.96 -8.91
N LYS A 308 -15.23 -5.36 -9.74
CA LYS A 308 -16.08 -4.42 -10.48
C LYS A 308 -17.00 -3.61 -9.59
N ASP A 309 -17.50 -4.17 -8.50
CA ASP A 309 -18.30 -3.42 -7.53
C ASP A 309 -17.44 -2.41 -6.79
N TYR A 310 -16.20 -2.80 -6.42
CA TYR A 310 -15.20 -1.89 -5.85
C TYR A 310 -14.91 -0.72 -6.80
N THR A 311 -14.74 -0.97 -8.09
CA THR A 311 -14.54 0.08 -9.10
C THR A 311 -15.67 1.09 -9.11
N LYS A 312 -16.93 0.62 -9.08
CA LYS A 312 -18.11 1.51 -9.03
C LYS A 312 -18.13 2.35 -7.76
N ASP A 313 -17.75 1.78 -6.61
CA ASP A 313 -17.74 2.49 -5.33
C ASP A 313 -16.71 3.64 -5.33
N ILE A 314 -15.48 3.40 -5.79
CA ILE A 314 -14.44 4.43 -5.91
C ILE A 314 -14.86 5.52 -6.90
N GLN A 315 -15.36 5.13 -8.08
CA GLN A 315 -15.81 6.09 -9.09
C GLN A 315 -16.96 6.97 -8.57
N ALA A 316 -17.91 6.39 -7.87
CA ALA A 316 -19.06 7.12 -7.32
C ALA A 316 -18.62 8.09 -6.22
N LYS A 317 -17.62 7.74 -5.43
CA LYS A 317 -17.18 8.54 -4.28
C LYS A 317 -16.15 9.61 -4.64
N TYR A 318 -15.16 9.27 -5.47
CA TYR A 318 -14.00 10.11 -5.74
C TYR A 318 -13.93 10.66 -7.17
N GLY A 319 -14.80 10.21 -8.07
CA GLY A 319 -14.90 10.74 -9.43
C GLY A 319 -13.82 10.27 -10.40
N HIS A 320 -13.02 9.28 -10.03
CA HIS A 320 -11.99 8.67 -10.89
C HIS A 320 -12.03 7.15 -10.81
N ALA A 321 -11.44 6.47 -11.79
CA ALA A 321 -11.24 5.03 -11.73
C ALA A 321 -10.25 4.68 -10.61
N PRO A 322 -10.47 3.59 -9.85
CA PRO A 322 -9.48 3.10 -8.91
C PRO A 322 -8.26 2.55 -9.65
N ASP A 323 -7.15 2.56 -8.94
CA ASP A 323 -6.03 1.69 -9.26
C ASP A 323 -5.73 0.74 -8.09
N TYR A 324 -4.62 0.02 -8.16
CA TYR A 324 -4.29 -0.94 -7.13
C TYR A 324 -3.94 -0.29 -5.77
N HIS A 325 -3.51 0.98 -5.71
CA HIS A 325 -3.23 1.66 -4.44
C HIS A 325 -4.50 1.83 -3.59
N ASN A 326 -5.62 2.18 -4.22
CA ASN A 326 -6.92 2.18 -3.53
C ASN A 326 -7.28 0.76 -3.06
N ALA A 327 -7.13 -0.23 -3.96
CA ALA A 327 -7.58 -1.59 -3.71
C ALA A 327 -6.75 -2.29 -2.62
N GLU A 328 -5.41 -2.18 -2.64
CA GLU A 328 -4.53 -2.78 -1.64
C GLU A 328 -4.73 -2.15 -0.25
N ALA A 329 -4.98 -0.84 -0.19
CA ALA A 329 -5.32 -0.16 1.05
C ALA A 329 -6.63 -0.69 1.63
N SER A 330 -7.70 -0.77 0.83
CA SER A 330 -8.96 -1.37 1.29
C SER A 330 -8.79 -2.83 1.69
N ALA A 331 -7.93 -3.59 1.01
CA ALA A 331 -7.64 -4.98 1.35
C ALA A 331 -6.87 -5.14 2.66
N ALA A 332 -5.93 -4.24 2.96
CA ALA A 332 -5.22 -4.23 4.25
C ALA A 332 -6.18 -3.93 5.40
N CYS A 333 -7.05 -2.94 5.25
CA CYS A 333 -8.11 -2.67 6.21
C CYS A 333 -9.06 -3.87 6.35
N LEU A 334 -9.47 -4.51 5.25
CA LEU A 334 -10.31 -5.72 5.27
C LEU A 334 -9.63 -6.87 6.03
N ALA A 335 -8.34 -7.12 5.79
CA ALA A 335 -7.59 -8.16 6.49
C ALA A 335 -7.55 -7.91 8.00
N LEU A 336 -7.30 -6.66 8.42
CA LEU A 336 -7.33 -6.26 9.82
C LEU A 336 -8.71 -6.48 10.45
N VAL A 337 -9.78 -6.08 9.75
CA VAL A 337 -11.17 -6.26 10.16
C VAL A 337 -11.52 -7.74 10.34
N LEU A 338 -11.19 -8.58 9.35
CA LEU A 338 -11.46 -10.02 9.41
C LEU A 338 -10.69 -10.69 10.54
N ALA A 339 -9.44 -10.29 10.76
CA ALA A 339 -8.61 -10.82 11.85
C ALA A 339 -9.15 -10.41 13.23
N ALA A 340 -9.54 -9.14 13.41
CA ALA A 340 -10.12 -8.67 14.68
C ALA A 340 -11.45 -9.39 15.00
N GLN A 341 -12.30 -9.62 13.99
CA GLN A 341 -13.53 -10.40 14.13
C GLN A 341 -13.24 -11.85 14.51
N LYS A 342 -12.28 -12.50 13.81
CA LYS A 342 -11.88 -13.88 14.09
C LYS A 342 -11.27 -14.05 15.47
N ALA A 343 -10.48 -13.07 15.92
CA ALA A 343 -9.90 -13.03 17.26
C ALA A 343 -10.94 -12.77 18.37
N GLY A 344 -12.10 -12.19 18.03
CA GLY A 344 -13.05 -11.69 19.02
C GLY A 344 -12.43 -10.65 19.96
N SER A 345 -11.40 -9.93 19.49
CA SER A 345 -10.56 -9.05 20.30
C SER A 345 -9.94 -7.93 19.47
N SER A 346 -9.70 -6.78 20.10
CA SER A 346 -8.91 -5.66 19.56
C SER A 346 -7.46 -5.65 20.05
N LYS A 347 -7.04 -6.63 20.84
CA LYS A 347 -5.67 -6.73 21.35
C LYS A 347 -4.72 -7.13 20.22
N ALA A 348 -3.63 -6.39 20.05
CA ALA A 348 -2.67 -6.59 18.96
C ALA A 348 -2.17 -8.04 18.83
N ASP A 349 -1.87 -8.72 19.94
CA ASP A 349 -1.40 -10.12 19.90
C ASP A 349 -2.48 -11.09 19.38
N ALA A 350 -3.72 -10.95 19.84
CA ALA A 350 -4.81 -11.82 19.38
C ALA A 350 -5.12 -11.59 17.90
N VAL A 351 -5.07 -10.32 17.43
CA VAL A 351 -5.28 -9.99 16.02
C VAL A 351 -4.12 -10.48 15.16
N ARG A 352 -2.87 -10.37 15.63
CA ARG A 352 -1.68 -10.95 14.97
C ARG A 352 -1.84 -12.45 14.74
N ASP A 353 -2.22 -13.18 15.78
CA ASP A 353 -2.37 -14.64 15.70
C ASP A 353 -3.50 -15.01 14.71
N ALA A 354 -4.57 -14.23 14.68
CA ALA A 354 -5.65 -14.41 13.72
C ALA A 354 -5.21 -14.08 12.26
N LEU A 355 -4.36 -13.04 12.05
CA LEU A 355 -3.76 -12.72 10.75
C LEU A 355 -2.85 -13.85 10.26
N SER A 356 -1.98 -14.39 11.11
CA SER A 356 -1.08 -15.49 10.76
C SER A 356 -1.81 -16.72 10.21
N GLY A 357 -3.06 -16.93 10.61
CA GLY A 357 -3.92 -18.01 10.13
C GLY A 357 -5.01 -17.54 9.15
N LEU A 358 -4.89 -16.34 8.58
CA LEU A 358 -5.87 -15.85 7.60
C LEU A 358 -5.63 -16.50 6.25
N ASP A 359 -6.69 -17.05 5.67
CA ASP A 359 -6.72 -17.64 4.33
C ASP A 359 -8.09 -17.36 3.73
N THR A 360 -8.20 -16.33 2.88
CA THR A 360 -9.48 -15.88 2.35
C THR A 360 -9.35 -15.35 0.93
N GLU A 361 -10.43 -15.44 0.18
CA GLU A 361 -10.62 -14.72 -1.08
C GLU A 361 -11.32 -13.39 -0.82
N SER A 362 -11.04 -12.38 -1.63
CA SER A 362 -11.65 -11.06 -1.55
C SER A 362 -11.75 -10.41 -2.93
N PHE A 363 -12.33 -9.21 -3.00
CA PHE A 363 -12.29 -8.38 -4.21
C PHE A 363 -10.86 -8.09 -4.71
N PHE A 364 -9.88 -8.15 -3.79
CA PHE A 364 -8.44 -7.94 -4.08
C PHE A 364 -7.74 -9.23 -4.53
N GLY A 365 -8.43 -10.36 -4.51
CA GLY A 365 -7.91 -11.71 -4.71
C GLY A 365 -7.55 -12.38 -3.39
N LYS A 366 -6.59 -13.30 -3.42
CA LYS A 366 -6.16 -14.09 -2.27
C LYS A 366 -5.46 -13.24 -1.22
N ILE A 367 -5.92 -13.34 0.03
CA ILE A 367 -5.22 -12.80 1.20
C ILE A 367 -4.82 -13.96 2.09
N LYS A 368 -3.54 -14.25 2.12
CA LYS A 368 -2.91 -15.29 2.92
C LYS A 368 -1.46 -14.90 3.18
N PHE A 369 -0.98 -15.17 4.38
CA PHE A 369 0.37 -14.80 4.77
C PHE A 369 1.25 -16.02 4.97
N ASP A 370 2.51 -15.91 4.59
CA ASP A 370 3.54 -16.88 4.97
C ASP A 370 4.06 -16.63 6.40
N SER A 371 5.06 -17.40 6.83
CA SER A 371 5.65 -17.27 8.16
C SER A 371 6.41 -15.96 8.40
N THR A 372 6.68 -15.18 7.33
CA THR A 372 7.30 -13.86 7.41
C THR A 372 6.30 -12.71 7.45
N GLY A 373 5.02 -12.99 7.16
CA GLY A 373 3.95 -12.00 7.04
C GLY A 373 3.73 -11.49 5.61
N GLN A 374 4.40 -12.04 4.59
CA GLN A 374 4.18 -11.68 3.19
C GLN A 374 3.05 -12.49 2.56
N ASN A 375 2.33 -11.89 1.62
CA ASN A 375 1.38 -12.58 0.77
C ASN A 375 2.06 -13.07 -0.53
N LEU A 376 2.55 -14.30 -0.50
CA LEU A 376 3.16 -14.96 -1.66
C LEU A 376 2.14 -15.70 -2.55
N TYR A 377 0.86 -15.65 -2.19
CA TYR A 377 -0.18 -16.48 -2.79
C TYR A 377 -1.07 -15.73 -3.79
N LYS A 378 -0.81 -14.44 -3.98
CA LYS A 378 -1.52 -13.57 -4.90
C LYS A 378 -0.65 -13.24 -6.11
N PRO A 379 -1.05 -13.61 -7.35
CA PRO A 379 -0.31 -13.22 -8.54
C PRO A 379 -0.45 -11.72 -8.83
N MET A 380 0.55 -11.16 -9.51
CA MET A 380 0.45 -9.84 -10.11
C MET A 380 -0.27 -9.92 -11.46
N SER A 381 -0.89 -8.82 -11.88
CA SER A 381 -1.39 -8.61 -13.23
C SER A 381 -0.45 -7.70 -14.03
N VAL A 382 -0.50 -7.79 -15.36
CA VAL A 382 0.11 -6.82 -16.26
C VAL A 382 -1.01 -6.13 -17.03
N ILE A 383 -0.99 -4.81 -16.99
CA ILE A 383 -1.87 -3.96 -17.80
C ILE A 383 -1.09 -3.40 -18.99
N GLN A 384 -1.82 -2.96 -19.99
CA GLN A 384 -1.29 -2.12 -21.05
C GLN A 384 -2.21 -0.92 -21.26
N ILE A 385 -1.63 0.25 -21.45
CA ILE A 385 -2.45 1.42 -21.80
C ILE A 385 -2.91 1.26 -23.25
N GLN A 386 -4.21 1.14 -23.45
CA GLN A 386 -4.84 1.04 -24.78
C GLN A 386 -6.03 1.99 -24.84
N ASN A 387 -6.00 2.90 -25.83
CA ASN A 387 -7.01 3.98 -25.98
C ASN A 387 -7.18 4.81 -24.70
N GLY A 388 -6.04 5.12 -24.04
CA GLY A 388 -5.98 5.90 -22.80
C GLY A 388 -6.48 5.18 -21.54
N LYS A 389 -6.72 3.86 -21.61
CA LYS A 389 -7.19 3.03 -20.48
C LYS A 389 -6.18 1.95 -20.13
N ALA A 390 -6.02 1.69 -18.85
CA ALA A 390 -5.25 0.56 -18.35
C ALA A 390 -6.10 -0.72 -18.48
N LEU A 391 -5.79 -1.59 -19.43
CA LEU A 391 -6.49 -2.85 -19.66
C LEU A 391 -5.59 -4.02 -19.28
N THR A 392 -6.11 -4.98 -18.55
CA THR A 392 -5.38 -6.22 -18.20
C THR A 392 -5.09 -7.02 -19.46
N VAL A 393 -3.79 -7.34 -19.67
CA VAL A 393 -3.33 -8.14 -20.82
C VAL A 393 -2.69 -9.46 -20.39
N TRP A 394 -2.32 -9.61 -19.13
CA TRP A 394 -1.74 -10.83 -18.55
C TRP A 394 -2.06 -10.92 -17.05
N PRO A 395 -2.29 -12.11 -16.46
CA PRO A 395 -2.27 -13.43 -17.14
C PRO A 395 -3.47 -13.62 -18.09
N THR A 396 -3.30 -14.51 -19.07
CA THR A 396 -4.25 -14.67 -20.18
C THR A 396 -5.67 -15.03 -19.72
N GLU A 397 -5.81 -15.76 -18.60
CA GLU A 397 -7.12 -16.17 -18.04
C GLU A 397 -7.93 -15.02 -17.41
N SER A 398 -7.30 -13.87 -17.16
CA SER A 398 -7.96 -12.66 -16.66
C SER A 398 -7.80 -11.46 -17.61
N ALA A 399 -7.25 -11.69 -18.82
CA ALA A 399 -7.01 -10.62 -19.78
C ALA A 399 -8.32 -10.03 -20.31
N GLU A 400 -8.41 -8.69 -20.33
CA GLU A 400 -9.49 -7.91 -20.90
C GLU A 400 -9.22 -7.54 -22.36
N ALA A 401 -7.92 -7.51 -22.72
CA ALA A 401 -7.46 -7.19 -24.06
C ALA A 401 -6.24 -8.03 -24.44
N LYS A 402 -5.97 -8.14 -25.75
CA LYS A 402 -4.72 -8.70 -26.23
C LYS A 402 -3.59 -7.67 -26.10
N MET A 403 -2.41 -8.11 -25.72
CA MET A 403 -1.22 -7.26 -25.72
C MET A 403 -0.90 -6.78 -27.14
N ILE A 404 -0.77 -5.48 -27.32
CA ILE A 404 -0.31 -4.85 -28.56
C ILE A 404 1.23 -4.88 -28.56
N TRP A 405 1.80 -5.58 -29.56
CA TRP A 405 3.25 -5.72 -29.70
C TRP A 405 3.65 -5.74 -31.18
N PRO A 406 4.67 -4.99 -31.63
CA PRO A 406 5.46 -3.99 -30.89
C PRO A 406 4.62 -2.87 -30.29
N GLY A 407 5.04 -2.36 -29.12
CA GLY A 407 4.34 -1.27 -28.42
C GLY A 407 4.73 0.12 -28.91
N THR A 408 5.92 0.26 -29.50
CA THR A 408 6.38 1.49 -30.14
C THR A 408 6.35 1.31 -31.66
N LYS A 409 5.82 2.32 -32.37
CA LYS A 409 5.79 2.36 -33.83
C LYS A 409 6.86 3.32 -34.34
#